data_ab73a1c9fd7089f54d82755b317ca3ca
#
_entry.id   ab73a1c9fd7089f54d82755b317ca3ca
#
_cell.length_a   1.000
_cell.length_b   1.000
_cell.length_c   1.000
_cell.angle_alpha   90.00
_cell.angle_beta   90.00
_cell.angle_gamma   90.00
#
_symmetry.space_group_name_H-M   'P 1'
#
loop_
_entity.id
_entity.type
_entity.pdbx_description
1 polymer ?
#
loop_
_entity_poly.entity_id
_entity_poly.type
_entity_poly.pdbx_seq_one_letter_code
_entity_poly.pdbx_strand_id
1 'polypeptide(L)'
;NLISKFIPMIKGIAEQSLKCSNKELSQNLLLYKSAILALCKLMCINQKFCEENLPFMFEILQSDTIDDSLKLNVCTAFGDFINRFPNIMQATVNKFFNCLHSKSKDVRRYSMIVISHLVLGDMLKLKGEVVDICMLLEGDDEKLKELVNLFFHEINNKGNNVIYNIIPKALAKLSG
;
A
#
# COMPACT_ATOMS: atom_id res chain seq x y z
N ASN A 1 -31.02 -1.26 1.79
CA ASN A 1 -30.12 -0.12 1.94
C ASN A 1 -29.81 0.45 0.56
N LEU A 2 -29.95 1.78 0.38
CA LEU A 2 -29.75 2.45 -0.91
C LEU A 2 -28.30 2.22 -1.43
N ILE A 3 -27.33 2.29 -0.54
CA ILE A 3 -25.89 2.10 -0.86
C ILE A 3 -25.65 0.73 -1.49
N SER A 4 -26.27 -0.33 -0.98
CA SER A 4 -26.09 -1.69 -1.47
C SER A 4 -26.48 -1.86 -2.95
N LYS A 5 -27.38 -1.02 -3.46
CA LYS A 5 -27.82 -1.06 -4.87
C LYS A 5 -26.75 -0.51 -5.82
N PHE A 6 -25.88 0.39 -5.35
CA PHE A 6 -24.82 1.00 -6.16
C PHE A 6 -23.50 0.23 -6.12
N ILE A 7 -23.31 -0.68 -5.16
CA ILE A 7 -22.08 -1.47 -5.03
C ILE A 7 -21.71 -2.21 -6.32
N PRO A 8 -22.63 -2.96 -6.98
CA PRO A 8 -22.30 -3.68 -8.21
C PRO A 8 -21.86 -2.74 -9.34
N MET A 9 -22.48 -1.58 -9.46
CA MET A 9 -22.11 -0.58 -10.46
C MET A 9 -20.71 0.00 -10.18
N ILE A 10 -20.44 0.41 -8.93
CA ILE A 10 -19.14 0.96 -8.52
C ILE A 10 -18.04 -0.08 -8.76
N LYS A 11 -18.27 -1.33 -8.35
CA LYS A 11 -17.34 -2.42 -8.56
C LYS A 11 -17.09 -2.71 -10.04
N GLY A 12 -18.14 -2.77 -10.86
CA GLY A 12 -18.04 -2.98 -12.30
C GLY A 12 -17.23 -1.88 -12.99
N ILE A 13 -17.41 -0.60 -12.62
CA ILE A 13 -16.61 0.52 -13.15
C ILE A 13 -15.15 0.39 -12.70
N ALA A 14 -14.92 0.08 -11.43
CA ALA A 14 -13.55 -0.10 -10.92
C ALA A 14 -12.83 -1.25 -11.64
N GLU A 15 -13.48 -2.40 -11.85
CA GLU A 15 -12.93 -3.57 -12.54
C GLU A 15 -12.62 -3.29 -14.02
N GLN A 16 -13.39 -2.40 -14.68
CA GLN A 16 -13.11 -1.99 -16.05
C GLN A 16 -11.76 -1.28 -16.17
N SER A 17 -11.29 -0.60 -15.13
CA SER A 17 -9.98 0.09 -15.16
C SER A 17 -8.80 -0.84 -15.44
N LEU A 18 -8.90 -2.14 -15.09
CA LEU A 18 -7.88 -3.15 -15.39
C LEU A 18 -8.02 -3.77 -16.79
N LYS A 19 -9.19 -3.66 -17.41
CA LYS A 19 -9.54 -4.35 -18.67
C LYS A 19 -9.55 -3.44 -19.87
N CYS A 20 -9.66 -2.13 -19.64
CA CYS A 20 -9.77 -1.15 -20.73
C CYS A 20 -8.41 -0.86 -21.40
N SER A 21 -8.46 -0.35 -22.62
CA SER A 21 -7.26 0.12 -23.31
C SER A 21 -6.68 1.38 -22.65
N ASN A 22 -5.38 1.63 -22.84
CA ASN A 22 -4.73 2.83 -22.29
C ASN A 22 -5.43 4.13 -22.72
N LYS A 23 -6.01 4.17 -23.93
CA LYS A 23 -6.76 5.32 -24.43
C LYS A 23 -8.05 5.53 -23.64
N GLU A 24 -8.81 4.47 -23.42
CA GLU A 24 -10.05 4.50 -22.61
C GLU A 24 -9.74 4.82 -21.14
N LEU A 25 -8.64 4.27 -20.59
CA LEU A 25 -8.19 4.58 -19.26
C LEU A 25 -7.95 6.08 -19.11
N SER A 26 -7.21 6.70 -20.03
CA SER A 26 -6.90 8.13 -20.00
C SER A 26 -8.15 9.00 -20.14
N GLN A 27 -9.10 8.62 -20.99
CA GLN A 27 -10.35 9.35 -21.21
C GLN A 27 -11.28 9.31 -20.01
N ASN A 28 -11.30 8.20 -19.26
CA ASN A 28 -12.20 7.96 -18.14
C ASN A 28 -11.49 7.93 -16.78
N LEU A 29 -10.26 8.45 -16.70
CA LEU A 29 -9.41 8.36 -15.51
C LEU A 29 -10.11 8.86 -14.24
N LEU A 30 -10.81 10.00 -14.33
CA LEU A 30 -11.54 10.56 -13.20
C LEU A 30 -12.67 9.65 -12.72
N LEU A 31 -13.37 9.00 -13.65
CA LEU A 31 -14.44 8.05 -13.33
C LEU A 31 -13.87 6.84 -12.59
N TYR A 32 -12.78 6.25 -13.10
CA TYR A 32 -12.12 5.11 -12.47
C TYR A 32 -11.54 5.47 -11.10
N LYS A 33 -10.92 6.64 -10.98
CA LYS A 33 -10.46 7.16 -9.68
C LYS A 33 -11.60 7.25 -8.66
N SER A 34 -12.71 7.83 -9.06
CA SER A 34 -13.88 8.01 -8.20
C SER A 34 -14.48 6.66 -7.79
N ALA A 35 -14.57 5.70 -8.72
CA ALA A 35 -15.10 4.37 -8.45
C ALA A 35 -14.19 3.59 -7.49
N ILE A 36 -12.87 3.59 -7.71
CA ILE A 36 -11.90 2.92 -6.81
C ILE A 36 -11.93 3.57 -5.43
N LEU A 37 -11.95 4.90 -5.34
CA LEU A 37 -12.04 5.61 -4.06
C LEU A 37 -13.35 5.27 -3.32
N ALA A 38 -14.48 5.23 -4.03
CA ALA A 38 -15.76 4.85 -3.45
C ALA A 38 -15.73 3.40 -2.95
N LEU A 39 -15.15 2.47 -3.73
CA LEU A 39 -14.99 1.08 -3.35
C LEU A 39 -14.13 0.95 -2.08
N CYS A 40 -12.98 1.64 -2.02
CA CYS A 40 -12.12 1.67 -0.84
C CYS A 40 -12.88 2.17 0.41
N LYS A 41 -13.66 3.24 0.29
CA LYS A 41 -14.48 3.75 1.40
C LYS A 41 -15.53 2.73 1.85
N LEU A 42 -16.16 2.02 0.93
CA LEU A 42 -17.11 0.95 1.25
C LEU A 42 -16.42 -0.23 1.95
N MET A 43 -15.19 -0.57 1.54
CA MET A 43 -14.38 -1.60 2.18
C MET A 43 -14.07 -1.26 3.65
N CYS A 44 -13.87 0.02 3.98
CA CYS A 44 -13.65 0.45 5.38
C CYS A 44 -14.89 0.27 6.28
N ILE A 45 -16.09 0.10 5.72
CA ILE A 45 -17.33 -0.02 6.50
C ILE A 45 -17.56 -1.45 6.98
N ASN A 46 -17.21 -2.46 6.17
CA ASN A 46 -17.53 -3.85 6.43
C ASN A 46 -16.32 -4.75 6.20
N GLN A 47 -15.94 -5.49 7.26
CA GLN A 47 -14.79 -6.38 7.26
C GLN A 47 -14.86 -7.43 6.15
N LYS A 48 -15.98 -8.16 6.04
CA LYS A 48 -16.17 -9.20 5.04
C LYS A 48 -16.08 -8.65 3.62
N PHE A 49 -16.68 -7.48 3.39
CA PHE A 49 -16.59 -6.82 2.10
C PHE A 49 -15.15 -6.38 1.79
N CYS A 50 -14.39 -5.97 2.81
CA CYS A 50 -12.96 -5.69 2.66
C CYS A 50 -12.20 -6.94 2.23
N GLU A 51 -12.35 -8.06 2.93
CA GLU A 51 -11.68 -9.34 2.61
C GLU A 51 -11.98 -9.79 1.18
N GLU A 52 -13.23 -9.72 0.76
CA GLU A 52 -13.68 -10.14 -0.57
C GLU A 52 -13.08 -9.30 -1.72
N ASN A 53 -12.75 -8.03 -1.46
CA ASN A 53 -12.24 -7.11 -2.48
C ASN A 53 -10.74 -6.82 -2.38
N LEU A 54 -10.04 -7.29 -1.33
CA LEU A 54 -8.59 -7.15 -1.21
C LEU A 54 -7.81 -7.72 -2.41
N PRO A 55 -8.15 -8.89 -2.98
CA PRO A 55 -7.45 -9.40 -4.17
C PRO A 55 -7.46 -8.40 -5.32
N PHE A 56 -8.59 -7.77 -5.60
CA PHE A 56 -8.71 -6.75 -6.65
C PHE A 56 -7.84 -5.52 -6.38
N MET A 57 -7.74 -5.08 -5.11
CA MET A 57 -6.84 -3.97 -4.74
C MET A 57 -5.36 -4.32 -5.02
N PHE A 58 -4.96 -5.57 -4.76
CA PHE A 58 -3.61 -6.04 -5.10
C PHE A 58 -3.38 -6.13 -6.61
N GLU A 59 -4.38 -6.53 -7.40
CA GLU A 59 -4.28 -6.51 -8.86
C GLU A 59 -4.02 -5.09 -9.38
N ILE A 60 -4.70 -4.07 -8.85
CA ILE A 60 -4.43 -2.67 -9.19
C ILE A 60 -2.99 -2.29 -8.88
N LEU A 61 -2.50 -2.62 -7.67
CA LEU A 61 -1.14 -2.27 -7.24
C LEU A 61 -0.05 -2.96 -8.09
N GLN A 62 -0.30 -4.17 -8.57
CA GLN A 62 0.65 -4.98 -9.35
C GLN A 62 0.56 -4.73 -10.85
N SER A 63 -0.50 -4.12 -11.35
CA SER A 63 -0.70 -3.88 -12.77
C SER A 63 0.34 -2.89 -13.32
N ASP A 64 0.99 -3.24 -14.42
CA ASP A 64 1.92 -2.34 -15.14
C ASP A 64 1.18 -1.37 -16.09
N THR A 65 -0.09 -1.62 -16.37
CA THR A 65 -0.87 -0.86 -17.36
C THR A 65 -1.75 0.22 -16.76
N ILE A 66 -1.99 0.16 -15.46
CA ILE A 66 -2.86 1.10 -14.77
C ILE A 66 -2.13 2.40 -14.41
N ASP A 67 -2.85 3.52 -14.45
CA ASP A 67 -2.30 4.82 -14.08
C ASP A 67 -1.87 4.85 -12.60
N ASP A 68 -0.70 5.42 -12.34
CA ASP A 68 -0.12 5.46 -11.00
C ASP A 68 -1.02 6.17 -9.98
N SER A 69 -1.81 7.15 -10.41
CA SER A 69 -2.72 7.86 -9.53
C SER A 69 -3.84 6.96 -8.96
N LEU A 70 -4.21 5.89 -9.67
CA LEU A 70 -5.13 4.88 -9.15
C LEU A 70 -4.44 4.02 -8.08
N LYS A 71 -3.18 3.66 -8.31
CA LYS A 71 -2.37 2.93 -7.32
C LYS A 71 -2.17 3.74 -6.04
N LEU A 72 -1.92 5.05 -6.16
CA LEU A 72 -1.77 5.93 -4.99
C LEU A 72 -3.04 5.98 -4.14
N ASN A 73 -4.23 6.02 -4.75
CA ASN A 73 -5.49 5.93 -4.02
C ASN A 73 -5.61 4.61 -3.24
N VAL A 74 -5.20 3.51 -3.86
CA VAL A 74 -5.22 2.19 -3.20
C VAL A 74 -4.19 2.14 -2.07
N CYS A 75 -2.97 2.68 -2.26
CA CYS A 75 -1.96 2.77 -1.19
C CYS A 75 -2.49 3.52 0.04
N THR A 76 -3.19 4.65 -0.17
CA THR A 76 -3.84 5.38 0.92
C THR A 76 -4.86 4.51 1.63
N ALA A 77 -5.73 3.85 0.88
CA ALA A 77 -6.76 2.99 1.43
C ALA A 77 -6.19 1.81 2.25
N PHE A 78 -5.02 1.28 1.88
CA PHE A 78 -4.35 0.25 2.68
C PHE A 78 -4.00 0.73 4.08
N GLY A 79 -3.58 1.99 4.23
CA GLY A 79 -3.40 2.61 5.54
C GLY A 79 -4.69 2.58 6.37
N ASP A 80 -5.81 2.95 5.75
CA ASP A 80 -7.12 2.94 6.39
C ASP A 80 -7.58 1.51 6.74
N PHE A 81 -7.35 0.53 5.85
CA PHE A 81 -7.71 -0.87 6.10
C PHE A 81 -6.92 -1.47 7.27
N ILE A 82 -5.60 -1.20 7.36
CA ILE A 82 -4.76 -1.66 8.45
C ILE A 82 -5.25 -1.08 9.79
N ASN A 83 -5.58 0.21 9.80
CA ASN A 83 -6.12 0.85 10.99
C ASN A 83 -7.50 0.30 11.39
N ARG A 84 -8.35 0.01 10.41
CA ARG A 84 -9.74 -0.42 10.65
C ARG A 84 -9.86 -1.91 10.95
N PHE A 85 -9.07 -2.75 10.28
CA PHE A 85 -9.15 -4.22 10.33
C PHE A 85 -7.76 -4.87 10.49
N PRO A 86 -7.03 -4.58 11.57
CA PRO A 86 -5.63 -5.01 11.70
C PRO A 86 -5.44 -6.53 11.58
N ASN A 87 -6.39 -7.32 12.09
CA ASN A 87 -6.29 -8.78 12.08
C ASN A 87 -6.28 -9.37 10.66
N ILE A 88 -7.14 -8.86 9.76
CA ILE A 88 -7.21 -9.30 8.38
C ILE A 88 -5.97 -8.84 7.62
N MET A 89 -5.62 -7.58 7.83
CA MET A 89 -4.55 -6.94 7.08
C MET A 89 -3.18 -7.50 7.44
N GLN A 90 -2.98 -8.01 8.66
CA GLN A 90 -1.71 -8.60 9.07
C GLN A 90 -1.27 -9.76 8.18
N ALA A 91 -2.20 -10.56 7.67
CA ALA A 91 -1.90 -11.65 6.75
C ALA A 91 -1.49 -11.19 5.34
N THR A 92 -1.84 -9.96 4.97
CA THR A 92 -1.65 -9.39 3.63
C THR A 92 -0.60 -8.28 3.56
N VAL A 93 -0.08 -7.84 4.71
CA VAL A 93 0.89 -6.75 4.82
C VAL A 93 2.11 -6.98 3.92
N ASN A 94 2.65 -8.19 3.89
CA ASN A 94 3.81 -8.52 3.05
C ASN A 94 3.58 -8.22 1.56
N LYS A 95 2.34 -8.41 1.07
CA LYS A 95 1.99 -8.04 -0.31
C LYS A 95 2.02 -6.54 -0.54
N PHE A 96 1.69 -5.74 0.49
CA PHE A 96 1.77 -4.29 0.40
C PHE A 96 3.22 -3.79 0.36
N PHE A 97 4.14 -4.44 1.08
CA PHE A 97 5.57 -4.14 1.00
C PHE A 97 6.15 -4.31 -0.41
N ASN A 98 5.55 -5.17 -1.25
CA ASN A 98 5.96 -5.29 -2.65
C ASN A 98 5.83 -3.97 -3.44
N CYS A 99 4.99 -3.02 -2.99
CA CYS A 99 4.88 -1.70 -3.59
C CYS A 99 6.18 -0.88 -3.49
N LEU A 100 7.06 -1.21 -2.52
CA LEU A 100 8.39 -0.59 -2.39
C LEU A 100 9.32 -0.95 -3.56
N HIS A 101 9.01 -2.03 -4.29
CA HIS A 101 9.73 -2.48 -5.49
C HIS A 101 9.01 -2.13 -6.80
N SER A 102 7.97 -1.30 -6.74
CA SER A 102 7.24 -0.84 -7.94
C SER A 102 8.17 -0.16 -8.93
N LYS A 103 7.90 -0.30 -10.24
CA LYS A 103 8.61 0.43 -11.30
C LYS A 103 8.42 1.95 -11.18
N SER A 104 7.27 2.38 -10.67
CA SER A 104 6.95 3.80 -10.45
C SER A 104 7.63 4.35 -9.21
N LYS A 105 8.42 5.43 -9.38
CA LYS A 105 9.04 6.16 -8.27
C LYS A 105 8.00 6.73 -7.30
N ASP A 106 6.89 7.23 -7.83
CA ASP A 106 5.83 7.83 -7.01
C ASP A 106 5.11 6.78 -6.16
N VAL A 107 4.84 5.60 -6.71
CA VAL A 107 4.26 4.49 -5.95
C VAL A 107 5.21 4.03 -4.84
N ARG A 108 6.53 3.87 -5.13
CA ARG A 108 7.53 3.52 -4.10
C ARG A 108 7.57 4.55 -2.96
N ARG A 109 7.70 5.84 -3.31
CA ARG A 109 7.77 6.93 -2.33
C ARG A 109 6.52 7.01 -1.47
N TYR A 110 5.36 6.92 -2.11
CA TYR A 110 4.09 7.02 -1.40
C TYR A 110 3.84 5.81 -0.50
N SER A 111 4.16 4.60 -0.96
CA SER A 111 4.08 3.39 -0.14
C SER A 111 5.01 3.49 1.09
N MET A 112 6.22 4.05 0.93
CA MET A 112 7.13 4.27 2.05
C MET A 112 6.54 5.26 3.07
N ILE A 113 5.87 6.33 2.62
CA ILE A 113 5.19 7.28 3.50
C ILE A 113 4.08 6.58 4.30
N VAL A 114 3.24 5.78 3.63
CA VAL A 114 2.15 5.05 4.29
C VAL A 114 2.70 4.05 5.31
N ILE A 115 3.72 3.27 4.94
CA ILE A 115 4.39 2.32 5.84
C ILE A 115 5.00 3.04 7.03
N SER A 116 5.70 4.16 6.82
CA SER A 116 6.28 4.97 7.88
C SER A 116 5.22 5.43 8.87
N HIS A 117 4.10 5.96 8.37
CA HIS A 117 2.99 6.40 9.22
C HIS A 117 2.42 5.25 10.08
N LEU A 118 2.22 4.09 9.47
CA LEU A 118 1.67 2.91 10.15
C LEU A 118 2.62 2.36 11.23
N VAL A 119 3.92 2.31 10.94
CA VAL A 119 4.93 1.81 11.88
C VAL A 119 5.15 2.83 13.01
N LEU A 120 5.29 4.10 12.68
CA LEU A 120 5.44 5.17 13.67
C LEU A 120 4.18 5.36 14.52
N GLY A 121 3.00 5.04 14.00
CA GLY A 121 1.74 5.02 14.72
C GLY A 121 1.48 3.75 15.54
N ASP A 122 2.44 2.81 15.62
CA ASP A 122 2.30 1.50 16.29
C ASP A 122 1.15 0.61 15.73
N MET A 123 0.65 0.94 14.53
CA MET A 123 -0.40 0.19 13.85
C MET A 123 0.15 -1.02 13.08
N LEU A 124 1.44 -0.98 12.73
CA LEU A 124 2.15 -2.02 12.01
C LEU A 124 3.46 -2.34 12.68
N LYS A 125 3.73 -3.63 12.93
CA LYS A 125 5.01 -4.09 13.49
C LYS A 125 5.88 -4.68 12.38
N LEU A 126 7.07 -4.12 12.22
CA LEU A 126 8.08 -4.64 11.31
C LEU A 126 8.66 -5.96 11.85
N LYS A 127 8.89 -6.89 10.93
CA LYS A 127 9.60 -8.15 11.20
C LYS A 127 10.79 -8.25 10.24
N GLY A 128 10.70 -9.11 9.22
CA GLY A 128 11.72 -9.25 8.17
C GLY A 128 11.68 -8.17 7.08
N GLU A 129 10.58 -7.43 7.00
CA GLU A 129 10.33 -6.40 5.97
C GLU A 129 11.24 -5.18 6.10
N VAL A 130 11.90 -5.02 7.26
CA VAL A 130 12.89 -3.96 7.45
C VAL A 130 14.05 -4.07 6.44
N VAL A 131 14.38 -5.29 6.01
CA VAL A 131 15.43 -5.51 4.99
C VAL A 131 15.01 -4.85 3.68
N ASP A 132 13.76 -5.02 3.28
CA ASP A 132 13.23 -4.44 2.04
C ASP A 132 13.30 -2.90 2.10
N ILE A 133 13.07 -2.31 3.28
CA ILE A 133 13.23 -0.86 3.49
C ILE A 133 14.72 -0.45 3.40
N CYS A 134 15.65 -1.22 4.02
CA CYS A 134 17.08 -0.92 3.95
C CYS A 134 17.61 -0.99 2.51
N MET A 135 17.14 -1.94 1.71
CA MET A 135 17.55 -2.08 0.31
C MET A 135 17.20 -0.86 -0.55
N LEU A 136 16.22 -0.07 -0.15
CA LEU A 136 15.86 1.19 -0.85
C LEU A 136 16.98 2.24 -0.78
N LEU A 137 17.88 2.14 0.21
CA LEU A 137 19.04 3.04 0.34
C LEU A 137 20.10 2.81 -0.75
N GLU A 138 20.11 1.64 -1.38
CA GLU A 138 21.03 1.31 -2.48
C GLU A 138 20.51 1.79 -3.86
N GLY A 139 19.25 2.18 -3.95
CA GLY A 139 18.61 2.64 -5.19
C GLY A 139 19.13 3.99 -5.68
N ASP A 140 18.60 4.45 -6.81
CA ASP A 140 18.93 5.72 -7.48
C ASP A 140 17.96 6.88 -7.16
N ASP A 141 16.99 6.66 -6.26
CA ASP A 141 15.95 7.61 -5.91
C ASP A 141 16.29 8.37 -4.62
N GLU A 142 16.95 9.53 -4.75
CA GLU A 142 17.40 10.34 -3.60
C GLU A 142 16.23 10.74 -2.66
N LYS A 143 15.06 11.07 -3.21
CA LYS A 143 13.88 11.41 -2.37
C LYS A 143 13.40 10.21 -1.56
N LEU A 144 13.49 9.01 -2.13
CA LEU A 144 13.13 7.79 -1.41
C LEU A 144 14.15 7.49 -0.30
N LYS A 145 15.44 7.68 -0.56
CA LYS A 145 16.50 7.56 0.46
C LYS A 145 16.29 8.53 1.62
N GLU A 146 15.93 9.78 1.32
CA GLU A 146 15.60 10.78 2.35
C GLU A 146 14.43 10.32 3.23
N LEU A 147 13.37 9.78 2.62
CA LEU A 147 12.22 9.24 3.36
C LEU A 147 12.61 8.05 4.25
N VAL A 148 13.47 7.15 3.76
CA VAL A 148 13.97 6.00 4.53
C VAL A 148 14.86 6.46 5.69
N ASN A 149 15.75 7.41 5.46
CA ASN A 149 16.59 7.97 6.51
C ASN A 149 15.76 8.66 7.60
N LEU A 150 14.77 9.46 7.20
CA LEU A 150 13.83 10.09 8.13
C LEU A 150 13.07 9.04 8.96
N PHE A 151 12.59 8.00 8.31
CA PHE A 151 11.88 6.91 8.97
C PHE A 151 12.74 6.23 10.05
N PHE A 152 14.00 5.88 9.76
CA PHE A 152 14.89 5.28 10.75
C PHE A 152 15.26 6.26 11.87
N HIS A 153 15.44 7.53 11.55
CA HIS A 153 15.66 8.58 12.55
C HIS A 153 14.47 8.68 13.53
N GLU A 154 13.24 8.71 13.00
CA GLU A 154 12.04 8.80 13.84
C GLU A 154 11.83 7.54 14.70
N ILE A 155 12.09 6.34 14.17
CA ILE A 155 12.07 5.10 14.96
C ILE A 155 13.08 5.16 16.11
N ASN A 156 14.28 5.64 15.84
CA ASN A 156 15.33 5.77 16.87
C ASN A 156 14.90 6.76 17.98
N ASN A 157 14.27 7.87 17.62
CA ASN A 157 13.79 8.89 18.57
C ASN A 157 12.65 8.38 19.47
N LYS A 158 11.89 7.41 19.01
CA LYS A 158 10.82 6.78 19.84
C LYS A 158 11.34 5.97 21.04
N GLY A 159 12.66 5.77 21.15
CA GLY A 159 13.27 5.08 22.29
C GLY A 159 12.92 3.59 22.39
N ASN A 160 12.21 3.05 21.41
CA ASN A 160 11.92 1.63 21.35
C ASN A 160 13.13 0.90 20.76
N ASN A 161 13.63 -0.11 21.44
CA ASN A 161 14.68 -1.02 20.98
C ASN A 161 14.28 -1.83 19.72
N VAL A 162 13.37 -1.29 18.91
CA VAL A 162 12.87 -1.93 17.67
C VAL A 162 14.04 -2.22 16.74
N ILE A 163 14.96 -1.25 16.57
CA ILE A 163 16.13 -1.40 15.71
C ILE A 163 17.04 -2.54 16.21
N TYR A 164 17.33 -2.62 17.52
CA TYR A 164 18.15 -3.67 18.09
C TYR A 164 17.58 -5.08 17.88
N ASN A 165 16.23 -5.20 17.90
CA ASN A 165 15.56 -6.48 17.67
C ASN A 165 15.46 -6.86 16.18
N ILE A 166 15.59 -5.89 15.29
CA ILE A 166 15.40 -6.05 13.85
C ILE A 166 16.75 -6.29 13.15
N ILE A 167 17.83 -5.61 13.55
CA ILE A 167 19.15 -5.70 12.93
C ILE A 167 19.66 -7.16 12.86
N PRO A 168 19.62 -7.98 13.91
CA PRO A 168 20.08 -9.37 13.81
C PRO A 168 19.31 -10.19 12.79
N LYS A 169 17.99 -9.95 12.69
CA LYS A 169 17.14 -10.64 11.70
C LYS A 169 17.39 -10.15 10.28
N ALA A 170 17.65 -8.86 10.12
CA ALA A 170 18.02 -8.28 8.84
C ALA A 170 19.37 -8.84 8.35
N LEU A 171 20.37 -8.88 9.22
CA LEU A 171 21.69 -9.45 8.90
C LEU A 171 21.60 -10.94 8.56
N ALA A 172 20.80 -11.71 9.30
CA ALA A 172 20.58 -13.12 9.01
C ALA A 172 19.94 -13.37 7.62
N LYS A 173 19.03 -12.47 7.20
CA LYS A 173 18.39 -12.54 5.86
C LYS A 173 19.34 -12.12 4.73
N LEU A 174 20.31 -11.25 5.01
CA LEU A 174 21.32 -10.81 4.02
C LEU A 174 22.50 -11.76 3.89
N SER A 175 22.75 -12.59 4.91
CA SER A 175 23.88 -13.54 4.95
C SER A 175 23.54 -14.95 4.46
N GLY A 176 22.29 -15.26 4.18
CA GLY A 176 21.80 -16.56 3.69
C GLY A 176 21.35 -16.50 2.27
#